data_566dbd2c27781a9c96f328413be0fea0
#
_entry.id   566dbd2c27781a9c96f328413be0fea0
#
_cell.length_a   1.000
_cell.length_b   1.000
_cell.length_c   1.000
_cell.angle_alpha   90.00
_cell.angle_beta   90.00
_cell.angle_gamma   90.00
#
_symmetry.space_group_name_H-M   'P 1'
#
loop_
_entity.id
_entity.type
_entity.pdbx_description
1 polymer ?
#
loop_
_entity_poly.entity_id
_entity_poly.type
_entity_poly.pdbx_seq_one_letter_code
_entity_poly.pdbx_strand_id
1 'polypeptide(L)'
;MARQSVRALASASLLVMGMIAPQLAAAQDAPIDHSMHGSMHDGNGMDMPMDAGEAMPAGNHEMPMDMPMGEGHSAHAGHIMAEPDVADQPGNAPPPAVPTDHSADRYFPQERMEAARDALLKHSAFSTLALQVDRLEYRVRDGRDGYGWEGEAWYGGDIDRIVVASESEGTFGEAAERVEVAAYWRHALDPWFNLQLGARHDLRPDPQRTYAMLGIQGLAPYWFEVEGQMLVSDKGDVHARGKASYDQRLTQVLVLEPEVEFDFAFQDVPEIGVGAGFERVELGARLRYDANRSLAPYIGVNWERQLGETARLSRAAGEGVSDFSAVVGIRAMF
;
A
#
# COMPACT_ATOMS: atom_id res chain seq x y z
N MET A 1 -40.21 23.83 7.17
CA MET A 1 -40.16 22.52 7.85
C MET A 1 -39.00 21.65 7.31
N ALA A 2 -37.81 22.21 7.01
CA ALA A 2 -36.69 21.50 6.38
C ALA A 2 -35.37 21.56 7.18
N ARG A 3 -35.42 21.79 8.49
CA ARG A 3 -34.18 21.94 9.31
C ARG A 3 -33.86 20.78 10.26
N GLN A 4 -34.66 19.71 10.29
CA GLN A 4 -34.46 18.61 11.25
C GLN A 4 -33.83 17.34 10.64
N SER A 5 -33.80 17.19 9.32
CA SER A 5 -33.26 15.96 8.66
C SER A 5 -31.74 15.93 8.46
N VAL A 6 -31.04 17.06 8.49
CA VAL A 6 -29.62 17.16 8.20
C VAL A 6 -28.73 16.72 9.39
N ARG A 7 -29.28 16.77 10.63
CA ARG A 7 -28.49 16.35 11.83
C ARG A 7 -28.42 14.83 12.04
N ALA A 8 -29.24 14.04 11.38
CA ALA A 8 -29.30 12.60 11.59
C ALA A 8 -28.30 11.81 10.72
N LEU A 9 -27.88 12.35 9.57
CA LEU A 9 -26.99 11.64 8.63
C LEU A 9 -25.50 11.78 8.96
N ALA A 10 -25.08 12.93 9.49
CA ALA A 10 -23.70 13.08 9.98
C ALA A 10 -23.40 12.19 11.20
N SER A 11 -24.44 11.78 11.95
CA SER A 11 -24.30 10.89 13.11
C SER A 11 -24.21 9.41 12.75
N ALA A 12 -24.65 8.99 11.57
CA ALA A 12 -24.66 7.57 11.18
C ALA A 12 -23.26 7.08 10.73
N SER A 13 -22.47 7.91 10.07
CA SER A 13 -21.11 7.55 9.66
C SER A 13 -20.13 7.47 10.85
N LEU A 14 -20.36 8.27 11.90
CA LEU A 14 -19.58 8.20 13.14
C LEU A 14 -20.00 7.01 14.04
N LEU A 15 -21.24 6.50 13.90
CA LEU A 15 -21.78 5.46 14.78
C LEU A 15 -21.24 4.06 14.44
N VAL A 16 -20.87 3.81 13.20
CA VAL A 16 -20.25 2.52 12.79
C VAL A 16 -18.84 2.39 13.36
N MET A 17 -18.10 3.50 13.52
CA MET A 17 -16.79 3.50 14.15
C MET A 17 -16.81 3.44 15.68
N GLY A 18 -17.87 3.93 16.31
CA GLY A 18 -17.98 3.94 17.78
C GLY A 18 -18.23 2.57 18.42
N MET A 19 -18.68 1.56 17.66
CA MET A 19 -18.98 0.23 18.20
C MET A 19 -17.79 -0.77 18.13
N ILE A 20 -16.72 -0.47 17.41
CA ILE A 20 -15.56 -1.36 17.29
C ILE A 20 -14.45 -1.04 18.31
N ALA A 21 -14.42 0.18 18.83
CA ALA A 21 -13.36 0.64 19.73
C ALA A 21 -13.22 -0.08 21.10
N PRO A 22 -14.26 -0.60 21.78
CA PRO A 22 -14.08 -1.19 23.11
C PRO A 22 -13.53 -2.63 23.10
N GLN A 23 -13.47 -3.33 21.97
CA GLN A 23 -12.96 -4.71 21.93
C GLN A 23 -11.47 -4.83 21.59
N LEU A 24 -10.83 -3.83 21.06
CA LEU A 24 -9.39 -3.82 20.76
C LEU A 24 -8.49 -3.75 22.02
N ALA A 25 -8.99 -3.17 23.11
CA ALA A 25 -8.23 -3.07 24.37
C ALA A 25 -8.11 -4.37 25.16
N ALA A 26 -8.93 -5.38 24.87
CA ALA A 26 -8.95 -6.63 25.63
C ALA A 26 -8.03 -7.74 25.08
N ALA A 27 -7.44 -7.55 23.90
CA ALA A 27 -6.60 -8.58 23.24
C ALA A 27 -5.09 -8.43 23.56
N GLN A 28 -4.65 -7.35 24.23
CA GLN A 28 -3.24 -7.08 24.45
C GLN A 28 -2.68 -7.54 25.82
N ASP A 29 -3.52 -8.03 26.74
CA ASP A 29 -3.09 -8.43 28.10
C ASP A 29 -3.09 -9.96 28.35
N ALA A 30 -2.87 -10.79 27.33
CA ALA A 30 -2.56 -12.20 27.58
C ALA A 30 -1.07 -12.29 27.95
N PRO A 31 -0.71 -12.71 29.18
CA PRO A 31 0.69 -12.90 29.56
C PRO A 31 1.30 -14.01 28.69
N ILE A 32 2.36 -13.68 27.97
CA ILE A 32 3.19 -14.68 27.29
C ILE A 32 3.86 -15.50 28.38
N ASP A 33 3.44 -16.75 28.52
CA ASP A 33 4.06 -17.71 29.43
C ASP A 33 5.46 -18.09 28.88
N HIS A 34 6.50 -17.52 29.50
CA HIS A 34 7.90 -17.80 29.20
C HIS A 34 8.43 -19.07 29.91
N SER A 35 7.57 -19.97 30.39
CA SER A 35 7.97 -21.15 31.17
C SER A 35 8.54 -22.31 30.34
N MET A 36 8.74 -22.18 29.02
CA MET A 36 9.33 -23.24 28.18
C MET A 36 10.84 -23.09 27.94
N HIS A 37 11.58 -22.34 28.76
CA HIS A 37 13.04 -22.42 28.83
C HIS A 37 13.48 -23.13 30.13
N GLY A 38 13.10 -24.37 30.23
CA GLY A 38 13.53 -25.31 31.26
C GLY A 38 14.52 -26.30 30.70
N SER A 39 15.79 -26.13 31.09
CA SER A 39 16.81 -27.17 31.28
C SER A 39 17.11 -28.16 30.14
N MET A 40 18.09 -27.82 29.31
CA MET A 40 19.05 -28.78 28.81
C MET A 40 20.46 -28.28 29.13
N HIS A 41 20.84 -28.47 30.38
CA HIS A 41 22.22 -28.46 30.84
C HIS A 41 22.45 -29.75 31.58
N ASP A 42 22.85 -30.77 30.85
CA ASP A 42 23.60 -31.91 31.42
C ASP A 42 24.76 -32.22 30.44
N GLY A 43 25.91 -31.85 30.82
CA GLY A 43 27.11 -32.55 31.11
C GLY A 43 27.71 -33.33 29.93
N ASN A 44 28.64 -32.74 29.21
CA ASN A 44 29.89 -33.45 28.90
C ASN A 44 31.03 -32.44 28.74
N GLY A 45 31.85 -32.30 29.77
CA GLY A 45 33.06 -31.52 29.77
C GLY A 45 34.04 -32.13 28.77
N MET A 46 34.48 -31.37 27.80
CA MET A 46 35.75 -31.56 27.13
C MET A 46 36.65 -30.39 27.54
N ASP A 47 37.47 -30.67 28.55
CA ASP A 47 38.67 -29.89 28.88
C ASP A 47 39.59 -29.84 27.66
N MET A 48 39.76 -28.70 27.07
CA MET A 48 40.90 -28.43 26.20
C MET A 48 41.92 -27.63 26.99
N PRO A 49 43.17 -28.11 27.13
CA PRO A 49 44.21 -27.35 27.80
C PRO A 49 44.62 -26.16 26.95
N MET A 50 44.57 -24.96 27.55
CA MET A 50 45.22 -23.76 27.04
C MET A 50 46.72 -23.92 27.23
N ASP A 51 47.45 -24.13 26.17
CA ASP A 51 48.90 -24.02 26.18
C ASP A 51 49.29 -22.57 25.92
N ALA A 52 50.10 -22.06 26.82
CA ALA A 52 50.56 -20.69 26.86
C ALA A 52 51.89 -20.58 26.13
N GLY A 53 51.95 -19.70 25.14
CA GLY A 53 53.15 -18.98 24.83
C GLY A 53 54.04 -19.55 23.73
N GLU A 54 53.95 -18.94 22.57
CA GLU A 54 55.16 -18.69 21.76
C GLU A 54 55.01 -17.36 21.01
N ALA A 55 56.01 -16.48 21.30
CA ALA A 55 56.16 -15.16 20.70
C ALA A 55 56.61 -15.32 19.23
N MET A 56 55.91 -14.69 18.29
CA MET A 56 56.34 -14.58 16.91
C MET A 56 57.54 -13.59 16.77
N PRO A 57 58.61 -13.95 16.06
CA PRO A 57 59.70 -13.04 15.77
C PRO A 57 59.31 -12.03 14.67
N ALA A 58 59.67 -10.76 14.87
CA ALA A 58 59.60 -9.73 13.88
C ALA A 58 60.55 -10.02 12.72
N GLY A 59 60.03 -10.37 11.57
CA GLY A 59 60.78 -10.54 10.33
C GLY A 59 60.51 -9.39 9.38
N ASN A 60 61.51 -8.50 9.24
CA ASN A 60 61.58 -7.50 8.17
C ASN A 60 61.74 -8.25 6.82
N HIS A 61 60.70 -8.18 5.98
CA HIS A 61 60.87 -8.51 4.57
C HIS A 61 60.90 -7.22 3.76
N GLU A 62 62.14 -6.76 3.47
CA GLU A 62 62.41 -5.86 2.36
C GLU A 62 62.08 -6.58 1.04
N MET A 63 61.14 -6.04 0.28
CA MET A 63 60.90 -6.46 -1.09
C MET A 63 61.84 -5.71 -2.03
N PRO A 64 62.64 -6.38 -2.88
CA PRO A 64 63.42 -5.69 -3.90
C PRO A 64 62.50 -5.21 -5.02
N MET A 65 62.53 -3.89 -5.25
CA MET A 65 62.00 -3.27 -6.46
C MET A 65 63.05 -3.43 -7.56
N ASP A 66 62.83 -4.38 -8.47
CA ASP A 66 63.44 -4.35 -9.79
C ASP A 66 62.42 -4.83 -10.81
N MET A 67 61.75 -3.85 -11.45
CA MET A 67 60.99 -4.09 -12.65
C MET A 67 61.73 -3.44 -13.83
N PRO A 68 62.12 -4.18 -14.86
CA PRO A 68 62.68 -3.59 -16.08
C PRO A 68 61.57 -2.88 -16.87
N MET A 69 61.82 -1.60 -17.19
CA MET A 69 61.06 -0.83 -18.16
C MET A 69 61.22 -1.42 -19.55
N GLY A 70 60.21 -2.15 -20.02
CA GLY A 70 60.11 -2.60 -21.40
C GLY A 70 59.33 -1.56 -22.22
N GLU A 71 60.03 -0.93 -23.15
CA GLU A 71 59.45 -0.07 -24.18
C GLU A 71 58.58 -0.89 -25.15
N GLY A 72 57.47 -0.29 -25.59
CA GLY A 72 56.76 -0.68 -26.78
C GLY A 72 55.31 -1.15 -26.65
N HIS A 73 54.36 -0.25 -26.46
CA HIS A 73 52.99 -0.54 -26.76
C HIS A 73 52.41 0.39 -27.83
N SER A 74 52.68 0.00 -29.08
CA SER A 74 51.83 0.41 -30.18
C SER A 74 51.10 -0.84 -30.68
N ALA A 75 49.85 -0.95 -30.39
CA ALA A 75 48.76 -1.56 -31.17
C ALA A 75 47.54 -1.79 -30.24
N HIS A 76 46.70 -0.77 -30.04
CA HIS A 76 45.33 -1.02 -29.72
C HIS A 76 44.61 -1.56 -30.96
N ALA A 77 44.83 -2.85 -31.27
CA ALA A 77 43.94 -3.59 -32.15
C ALA A 77 42.61 -3.69 -31.46
N GLY A 78 41.55 -3.19 -32.18
CA GLY A 78 40.22 -3.06 -31.66
C GLY A 78 39.69 -4.29 -30.91
N HIS A 79 39.43 -4.14 -29.65
CA HIS A 79 38.48 -5.02 -28.97
C HIS A 79 37.16 -4.86 -29.66
N ILE A 80 36.83 -5.76 -30.58
CA ILE A 80 35.45 -6.01 -30.98
C ILE A 80 34.81 -6.47 -29.68
N MET A 81 34.09 -5.55 -29.03
CA MET A 81 33.17 -5.92 -27.94
C MET A 81 32.21 -6.92 -28.58
N ALA A 82 32.34 -8.19 -28.18
CA ALA A 82 31.31 -9.16 -28.49
C ALA A 82 30.00 -8.53 -27.97
N GLU A 83 28.95 -8.46 -28.83
CA GLU A 83 27.65 -8.03 -28.38
C GLU A 83 27.32 -8.85 -27.13
N PRO A 84 26.94 -8.22 -26.00
CA PRO A 84 26.58 -8.97 -24.80
C PRO A 84 25.49 -9.95 -25.19
N ASP A 85 25.70 -11.22 -24.86
CA ASP A 85 24.69 -12.26 -25.07
C ASP A 85 23.37 -11.76 -24.43
N VAL A 86 22.25 -11.94 -25.13
CA VAL A 86 20.93 -11.49 -24.68
C VAL A 86 20.60 -12.01 -23.27
N ALA A 87 21.24 -13.12 -22.87
CA ALA A 87 21.16 -13.70 -21.52
C ALA A 87 21.87 -12.87 -20.43
N ASP A 88 22.83 -12.03 -20.79
CA ASP A 88 23.61 -11.21 -19.84
C ASP A 88 23.09 -9.78 -19.71
N GLN A 89 21.97 -9.45 -20.36
CA GLN A 89 21.35 -8.13 -20.20
C GLN A 89 20.60 -8.09 -18.85
N PRO A 90 20.94 -7.13 -17.96
CA PRO A 90 20.22 -6.98 -16.68
C PRO A 90 18.71 -6.81 -16.91
N GLY A 91 17.91 -7.65 -16.29
CA GLY A 91 16.45 -7.58 -16.36
C GLY A 91 15.78 -8.41 -17.45
N ASN A 92 16.52 -9.01 -18.40
CA ASN A 92 15.97 -9.87 -19.45
C ASN A 92 16.08 -11.37 -19.15
N ALA A 93 16.88 -11.77 -18.17
CA ALA A 93 16.94 -13.17 -17.76
C ALA A 93 15.65 -13.55 -17.03
N PRO A 94 15.01 -14.68 -17.37
CA PRO A 94 13.90 -15.17 -16.58
C PRO A 94 14.37 -15.40 -15.13
N PRO A 95 13.52 -15.17 -14.12
CA PRO A 95 13.87 -15.44 -12.75
C PRO A 95 14.30 -16.92 -12.62
N PRO A 96 15.30 -17.25 -11.78
CA PRO A 96 15.69 -18.61 -11.57
C PRO A 96 14.49 -19.42 -11.08
N ALA A 97 14.35 -20.65 -11.57
CA ALA A 97 13.29 -21.54 -11.13
C ALA A 97 13.34 -21.67 -9.60
N VAL A 98 12.22 -21.48 -8.94
CA VAL A 98 12.13 -21.69 -7.49
C VAL A 98 12.46 -23.14 -7.20
N PRO A 99 13.45 -23.44 -6.35
CA PRO A 99 13.77 -24.81 -5.97
C PRO A 99 12.53 -25.48 -5.37
N THR A 100 12.16 -26.63 -5.89
CA THR A 100 11.03 -27.43 -5.36
C THR A 100 11.50 -28.39 -4.28
N ASP A 101 12.81 -28.52 -4.08
CA ASP A 101 13.39 -29.32 -3.04
C ASP A 101 13.55 -28.51 -1.75
N HIS A 102 13.18 -29.09 -0.64
CA HIS A 102 13.44 -28.51 0.68
C HIS A 102 14.84 -28.91 1.12
N SER A 103 15.77 -27.97 1.10
CA SER A 103 17.20 -28.23 1.37
C SER A 103 17.45 -28.95 2.70
N ALA A 104 16.61 -28.72 3.70
CA ALA A 104 16.70 -29.36 5.01
C ALA A 104 16.38 -30.87 4.98
N ASP A 105 15.57 -31.33 4.02
CA ASP A 105 15.18 -32.73 3.87
C ASP A 105 16.38 -33.63 3.51
N ARG A 106 17.51 -33.05 3.07
CA ARG A 106 18.79 -33.76 2.83
C ARG A 106 19.50 -34.14 4.11
N TYR A 107 19.24 -33.44 5.21
CA TYR A 107 19.95 -33.56 6.49
C TYR A 107 19.12 -34.14 7.62
N PHE A 108 17.79 -34.03 7.50
CA PHE A 108 16.87 -34.43 8.54
C PHE A 108 15.81 -35.42 8.00
N PRO A 109 15.28 -36.31 8.84
CA PRO A 109 14.23 -37.25 8.44
C PRO A 109 13.01 -36.50 7.88
N GLN A 110 12.49 -36.94 6.75
CA GLN A 110 11.40 -36.31 6.01
C GLN A 110 10.15 -36.10 6.90
N GLU A 111 9.74 -37.12 7.66
CA GLU A 111 8.59 -37.02 8.58
C GLU A 111 8.72 -35.88 9.59
N ARG A 112 9.94 -35.66 10.13
CA ARG A 112 10.20 -34.57 11.07
C ARG A 112 10.11 -33.20 10.39
N MET A 113 10.59 -33.11 9.18
CA MET A 113 10.56 -31.88 8.40
C MET A 113 9.14 -31.55 7.91
N GLU A 114 8.35 -32.54 7.53
CA GLU A 114 6.94 -32.38 7.21
C GLU A 114 6.15 -31.90 8.43
N ALA A 115 6.31 -32.56 9.59
CA ALA A 115 5.68 -32.13 10.83
C ALA A 115 6.08 -30.71 11.25
N ALA A 116 7.35 -30.31 11.05
CA ALA A 116 7.81 -28.96 11.33
C ALA A 116 7.21 -27.93 10.36
N ARG A 117 7.07 -28.23 9.07
CA ARG A 117 6.39 -27.39 8.09
C ARG A 117 4.92 -27.21 8.41
N ASP A 118 4.22 -28.31 8.73
CA ASP A 118 2.81 -28.25 9.13
C ASP A 118 2.62 -27.43 10.41
N ALA A 119 3.49 -27.58 11.40
CA ALA A 119 3.46 -26.76 12.59
C ALA A 119 3.71 -25.28 12.28
N LEU A 120 4.68 -24.96 11.42
CA LEU A 120 4.96 -23.58 11.00
C LEU A 120 3.74 -22.97 10.28
N LEU A 121 3.16 -23.66 9.31
CA LEU A 121 1.98 -23.19 8.58
C LEU A 121 0.79 -22.97 9.53
N LYS A 122 0.58 -23.89 10.46
CA LYS A 122 -0.50 -23.76 11.47
C LYS A 122 -0.29 -22.59 12.43
N HIS A 123 0.95 -22.30 12.82
CA HIS A 123 1.28 -21.19 13.69
C HIS A 123 1.36 -19.84 12.98
N SER A 124 1.65 -19.83 11.68
CA SER A 124 1.69 -18.61 10.86
C SER A 124 0.31 -18.22 10.29
N ALA A 125 -0.67 -19.13 10.25
CA ALA A 125 -2.02 -18.85 9.79
C ALA A 125 -2.83 -18.14 10.90
N PHE A 126 -2.69 -16.83 11.00
CA PHE A 126 -3.49 -16.01 11.93
C PHE A 126 -4.34 -15.00 11.14
N SER A 127 -5.49 -14.63 11.70
CA SER A 127 -6.32 -13.56 11.17
C SER A 127 -6.14 -12.31 12.02
N THR A 128 -6.01 -11.20 11.35
CA THR A 128 -5.82 -9.87 11.96
C THR A 128 -7.02 -9.00 11.66
N LEU A 129 -7.49 -8.24 12.65
CA LEU A 129 -8.37 -7.10 12.46
C LEU A 129 -7.50 -5.86 12.46
N ALA A 130 -7.61 -5.03 11.43
CA ALA A 130 -6.93 -3.75 11.40
C ALA A 130 -7.87 -2.65 10.89
N LEU A 131 -7.58 -1.43 11.30
CA LEU A 131 -8.24 -0.20 10.87
C LEU A 131 -7.18 0.75 10.33
N GLN A 132 -7.38 1.21 9.11
CA GLN A 132 -6.53 2.21 8.46
C GLN A 132 -7.37 3.43 8.10
N VAL A 133 -6.84 4.59 8.42
CA VAL A 133 -7.32 5.89 8.00
C VAL A 133 -6.24 6.45 7.09
N ASP A 134 -6.49 6.44 5.78
CA ASP A 134 -5.52 6.93 4.80
C ASP A 134 -5.53 8.44 4.74
N ARG A 135 -6.75 9.02 4.84
CA ARG A 135 -6.94 10.46 4.84
C ARG A 135 -7.99 10.88 5.86
N LEU A 136 -7.64 11.85 6.65
CA LEU A 136 -8.58 12.69 7.39
C LEU A 136 -8.08 14.12 7.24
N GLU A 137 -8.67 14.86 6.30
CA GLU A 137 -8.17 16.13 5.80
C GLU A 137 -9.10 17.30 6.11
N TYR A 138 -8.50 18.41 6.48
CA TYR A 138 -9.08 19.74 6.36
C TYR A 138 -8.52 20.36 5.07
N ARG A 139 -9.40 20.81 4.18
CA ARG A 139 -9.06 21.37 2.86
C ARG A 139 -9.35 22.87 2.85
N VAL A 140 -8.29 23.67 2.75
CA VAL A 140 -8.39 25.12 2.59
C VAL A 140 -8.55 25.43 1.11
N ARG A 141 -9.68 26.03 0.74
CA ARG A 141 -10.06 26.31 -0.66
C ARG A 141 -10.27 27.82 -0.86
N ASP A 142 -10.29 28.23 -2.12
CA ASP A 142 -10.80 29.56 -2.47
C ASP A 142 -12.33 29.58 -2.31
N GLY A 143 -12.83 30.27 -1.31
CA GLY A 143 -14.24 30.31 -0.92
C GLY A 143 -14.49 29.61 0.42
N ARG A 144 -15.16 28.46 0.45
CA ARG A 144 -15.44 27.70 1.67
C ARG A 144 -14.50 26.52 1.83
N ASP A 145 -14.02 26.36 3.03
CA ASP A 145 -13.18 25.21 3.39
C ASP A 145 -13.97 23.90 3.32
N GLY A 146 -13.26 22.84 3.01
CA GLY A 146 -13.80 21.50 2.87
C GLY A 146 -13.13 20.48 3.80
N TYR A 147 -13.57 19.26 3.67
CA TYR A 147 -13.00 18.09 4.34
C TYR A 147 -12.89 16.92 3.38
N GLY A 148 -11.97 16.01 3.69
CA GLY A 148 -11.82 14.71 3.03
C GLY A 148 -11.62 13.61 4.07
N TRP A 149 -12.19 12.45 3.80
CA TRP A 149 -12.06 11.23 4.59
C TRP A 149 -11.87 10.04 3.66
N GLU A 150 -10.88 9.19 3.94
CA GLU A 150 -10.69 7.90 3.30
C GLU A 150 -10.14 6.93 4.34
N GLY A 151 -10.73 5.73 4.43
CA GLY A 151 -10.25 4.72 5.35
C GLY A 151 -10.92 3.38 5.13
N GLU A 152 -10.24 2.33 5.62
CA GLU A 152 -10.71 0.95 5.53
C GLU A 152 -10.48 0.18 6.83
N ALA A 153 -11.32 -0.82 7.05
CA ALA A 153 -11.12 -1.83 8.08
C ALA A 153 -11.14 -3.20 7.41
N TRP A 154 -10.23 -4.09 7.81
CA TRP A 154 -10.21 -5.44 7.27
C TRP A 154 -10.05 -6.49 8.35
N TYR A 155 -10.58 -7.69 8.04
CA TYR A 155 -10.39 -8.87 8.85
C TYR A 155 -10.02 -10.05 7.97
N GLY A 156 -8.97 -10.79 8.33
CA GLY A 156 -8.51 -11.97 7.60
C GLY A 156 -7.02 -12.24 7.75
N GLY A 157 -6.54 -13.18 6.96
CA GLY A 157 -5.13 -13.58 6.88
C GLY A 157 -4.35 -12.85 5.79
N ASP A 158 -3.21 -13.42 5.42
CA ASP A 158 -2.34 -12.81 4.39
C ASP A 158 -2.90 -12.99 2.98
N ILE A 159 -3.64 -14.08 2.74
CA ILE A 159 -4.18 -14.40 1.42
C ILE A 159 -5.59 -13.84 1.21
N ASP A 160 -6.46 -14.02 2.20
CA ASP A 160 -7.87 -13.69 2.11
C ASP A 160 -8.29 -12.72 3.21
N ARG A 161 -8.92 -11.62 2.83
CA ARG A 161 -9.43 -10.59 3.75
C ARG A 161 -10.81 -10.13 3.32
N ILE A 162 -11.66 -9.85 4.27
CA ILE A 162 -12.87 -9.06 4.05
C ILE A 162 -12.55 -7.63 4.44
N VAL A 163 -12.88 -6.69 3.56
CA VAL A 163 -12.59 -5.27 3.71
C VAL A 163 -13.89 -4.49 3.69
N VAL A 164 -14.00 -3.50 4.55
CA VAL A 164 -15.03 -2.45 4.50
C VAL A 164 -14.29 -1.13 4.40
N ALA A 165 -14.54 -0.39 3.32
CA ALA A 165 -13.93 0.90 3.05
C ALA A 165 -14.98 2.00 3.00
N SER A 166 -14.59 3.22 3.33
CA SER A 166 -15.46 4.40 3.24
C SER A 166 -14.63 5.61 2.80
N GLU A 167 -15.21 6.36 1.88
CA GLU A 167 -14.67 7.64 1.40
C GLU A 167 -15.76 8.70 1.46
N SER A 168 -15.39 9.92 1.83
CA SER A 168 -16.31 11.06 1.85
C SER A 168 -15.54 12.36 1.66
N GLU A 169 -16.13 13.26 0.90
CA GLU A 169 -15.64 14.62 0.74
C GLU A 169 -16.78 15.62 0.70
N GLY A 170 -16.49 16.88 1.01
CA GLY A 170 -17.47 17.92 0.97
C GLY A 170 -16.99 19.25 1.53
N THR A 171 -17.89 20.23 1.43
CA THR A 171 -17.72 21.60 1.90
C THR A 171 -18.39 21.77 3.25
N PHE A 172 -17.73 22.44 4.21
CA PHE A 172 -18.31 22.65 5.53
C PHE A 172 -19.58 23.51 5.47
N GLY A 173 -20.64 23.02 6.09
CA GLY A 173 -21.95 23.69 6.14
C GLY A 173 -22.84 23.38 4.94
N GLU A 174 -22.42 22.56 4.01
CA GLU A 174 -23.20 22.01 2.90
C GLU A 174 -23.43 20.50 3.06
N ALA A 175 -24.25 19.91 2.18
CA ALA A 175 -24.34 18.45 2.10
C ALA A 175 -23.03 17.91 1.54
N ALA A 176 -22.64 16.69 1.98
CA ALA A 176 -21.47 16.05 1.41
C ALA A 176 -21.62 15.92 -0.11
N GLU A 177 -20.52 16.18 -0.82
CA GLU A 177 -20.45 16.10 -2.29
C GLU A 177 -20.38 14.64 -2.73
N ARG A 178 -19.54 13.85 -2.05
CA ARG A 178 -19.36 12.41 -2.25
C ARG A 178 -19.40 11.68 -0.93
N VAL A 179 -20.08 10.54 -0.88
CA VAL A 179 -20.07 9.60 0.24
C VAL A 179 -20.19 8.19 -0.33
N GLU A 180 -19.13 7.42 -0.21
CA GLU A 180 -19.03 6.06 -0.72
C GLU A 180 -18.76 5.08 0.44
N VAL A 181 -19.38 3.91 0.36
CA VAL A 181 -19.09 2.77 1.26
C VAL A 181 -18.94 1.53 0.40
N ALA A 182 -17.86 0.81 0.57
CA ALA A 182 -17.59 -0.44 -0.14
C ALA A 182 -17.38 -1.60 0.85
N ALA A 183 -17.82 -2.78 0.43
CA ALA A 183 -17.50 -4.03 1.13
C ALA A 183 -17.07 -5.05 0.10
N TYR A 184 -15.88 -5.63 0.28
CA TYR A 184 -15.29 -6.52 -0.71
C TYR A 184 -14.35 -7.56 -0.10
N TRP A 185 -14.21 -8.65 -0.81
CA TRP A 185 -13.19 -9.66 -0.57
C TRP A 185 -11.92 -9.24 -1.31
N ARG A 186 -10.78 -9.24 -0.58
CA ARG A 186 -9.44 -9.00 -1.09
C ARG A 186 -8.67 -10.30 -1.04
N HIS A 187 -8.17 -10.75 -2.20
CA HIS A 187 -7.42 -12.00 -2.35
C HIS A 187 -6.05 -11.74 -2.95
N ALA A 188 -5.00 -12.22 -2.30
CA ALA A 188 -3.64 -12.09 -2.82
C ALA A 188 -3.46 -13.01 -4.03
N LEU A 189 -3.20 -12.43 -5.22
CA LEU A 189 -2.88 -13.17 -6.45
C LEU A 189 -1.42 -13.63 -6.45
N ASP A 190 -0.56 -12.74 -5.97
CA ASP A 190 0.88 -12.94 -5.82
C ASP A 190 1.40 -12.02 -4.69
N PRO A 191 2.70 -11.98 -4.37
CA PRO A 191 3.24 -11.11 -3.31
C PRO A 191 3.03 -9.60 -3.55
N TRP A 192 2.67 -9.19 -4.76
CA TRP A 192 2.61 -7.79 -5.18
C TRP A 192 1.18 -7.30 -5.45
N PHE A 193 0.30 -8.18 -5.92
CA PHE A 193 -1.04 -7.81 -6.37
C PHE A 193 -2.14 -8.58 -5.66
N ASN A 194 -3.23 -7.88 -5.39
CA ASN A 194 -4.46 -8.39 -4.82
C ASN A 194 -5.63 -8.17 -5.78
N LEU A 195 -6.50 -9.15 -5.85
CA LEU A 195 -7.82 -9.04 -6.47
C LEU A 195 -8.82 -8.49 -5.45
N GLN A 196 -9.72 -7.62 -5.89
CA GLN A 196 -10.83 -7.11 -5.09
C GLN A 196 -12.15 -7.50 -5.77
N LEU A 197 -13.07 -8.08 -5.04
CA LEU A 197 -14.41 -8.44 -5.54
C LEU A 197 -15.47 -8.13 -4.48
N GLY A 198 -16.44 -7.29 -4.83
CA GLY A 198 -17.47 -6.89 -3.88
C GLY A 198 -18.51 -5.93 -4.41
N ALA A 199 -18.98 -5.05 -3.55
CA ALA A 199 -19.95 -4.03 -3.88
C ALA A 199 -19.57 -2.69 -3.27
N ARG A 200 -19.91 -1.61 -3.97
CA ARG A 200 -19.84 -0.22 -3.51
C ARG A 200 -21.22 0.39 -3.56
N HIS A 201 -21.54 1.20 -2.57
CA HIS A 201 -22.77 1.96 -2.51
C HIS A 201 -22.44 3.44 -2.34
N ASP A 202 -22.88 4.23 -3.31
CA ASP A 202 -22.74 5.68 -3.30
C ASP A 202 -23.98 6.29 -2.67
N LEU A 203 -23.81 6.82 -1.46
CA LEU A 203 -24.84 7.58 -0.75
C LEU A 203 -24.97 8.99 -1.31
N ARG A 204 -23.90 9.50 -1.94
CA ARG A 204 -23.84 10.77 -2.67
C ARG A 204 -22.91 10.61 -3.88
N PRO A 205 -23.21 11.31 -5.00
CA PRO A 205 -24.35 12.23 -5.25
C PRO A 205 -25.71 11.53 -5.32
N ASP A 206 -26.78 12.30 -5.25
CA ASP A 206 -28.12 11.79 -5.52
C ASP A 206 -28.37 11.74 -7.05
N PRO A 207 -29.09 10.73 -7.57
CA PRO A 207 -29.67 9.57 -6.87
C PRO A 207 -28.62 8.54 -6.46
N GLN A 208 -28.80 7.92 -5.31
CA GLN A 208 -27.93 6.86 -4.80
C GLN A 208 -27.78 5.71 -5.79
N ARG A 209 -26.60 5.09 -5.83
CA ARG A 209 -26.31 3.96 -6.71
C ARG A 209 -25.56 2.87 -5.98
N THR A 210 -25.80 1.63 -6.39
CA THR A 210 -25.06 0.48 -5.91
C THR A 210 -24.32 -0.14 -7.10
N TYR A 211 -23.06 -0.46 -6.91
CA TYR A 211 -22.20 -1.03 -7.94
C TYR A 211 -21.69 -2.40 -7.51
N ALA A 212 -21.67 -3.34 -8.44
CA ALA A 212 -20.77 -4.49 -8.36
C ALA A 212 -19.35 -3.99 -8.68
N MET A 213 -18.37 -4.39 -7.88
CA MET A 213 -16.99 -3.93 -7.96
C MET A 213 -16.05 -5.11 -8.24
N LEU A 214 -15.19 -4.94 -9.24
CA LEU A 214 -14.05 -5.79 -9.53
C LEU A 214 -12.82 -4.89 -9.60
N GLY A 215 -11.79 -5.18 -8.80
CA GLY A 215 -10.58 -4.38 -8.75
C GLY A 215 -9.31 -5.19 -8.66
N ILE A 216 -8.20 -4.52 -8.94
CA ILE A 216 -6.85 -4.98 -8.70
C ILE A 216 -6.08 -3.87 -7.99
N GLN A 217 -5.37 -4.24 -6.94
CA GLN A 217 -4.55 -3.30 -6.16
C GLN A 217 -3.19 -3.95 -5.90
N GLY A 218 -2.13 -3.18 -5.97
CA GLY A 218 -0.82 -3.73 -5.68
C GLY A 218 0.32 -2.76 -5.83
N LEU A 219 1.52 -3.34 -5.75
CA LEU A 219 2.78 -2.62 -5.85
C LEU A 219 3.43 -2.93 -7.19
N ALA A 220 3.37 -1.96 -8.10
CA ALA A 220 3.99 -2.03 -9.42
C ALA A 220 5.52 -1.84 -9.33
N PRO A 221 6.30 -2.15 -10.40
CA PRO A 221 7.72 -1.90 -10.45
C PRO A 221 8.08 -0.47 -10.00
N TYR A 222 9.23 -0.34 -9.33
CA TYR A 222 9.70 0.92 -8.72
C TYR A 222 8.86 1.41 -7.53
N TRP A 223 8.06 0.53 -6.90
CA TRP A 223 7.29 0.81 -5.68
C TRP A 223 6.12 1.78 -5.87
N PHE A 224 5.57 1.85 -7.07
CA PHE A 224 4.31 2.55 -7.29
C PHE A 224 3.15 1.74 -6.70
N GLU A 225 2.41 2.31 -5.77
CA GLU A 225 1.14 1.78 -5.35
C GLU A 225 0.11 2.09 -6.44
N VAL A 226 -0.56 1.06 -6.94
CA VAL A 226 -1.54 1.20 -8.02
C VAL A 226 -2.83 0.47 -7.66
N GLU A 227 -3.95 1.07 -8.02
CA GLU A 227 -5.26 0.49 -7.91
C GLU A 227 -6.08 0.78 -9.16
N GLY A 228 -6.81 -0.23 -9.63
CA GLY A 228 -7.75 -0.11 -10.72
C GLY A 228 -9.04 -0.83 -10.38
N GLN A 229 -10.17 -0.17 -10.57
CA GLN A 229 -11.50 -0.71 -10.28
C GLN A 229 -12.41 -0.57 -11.49
N MET A 230 -13.20 -1.61 -11.75
CA MET A 230 -14.36 -1.62 -12.65
C MET A 230 -15.62 -1.68 -11.79
N LEU A 231 -16.58 -0.82 -12.10
CA LEU A 231 -17.81 -0.63 -11.35
C LEU A 231 -19.00 -0.76 -12.29
N VAL A 232 -19.93 -1.64 -11.99
CA VAL A 232 -21.17 -1.84 -12.75
C VAL A 232 -22.36 -1.52 -11.86
N SER A 233 -23.11 -0.47 -12.19
CA SER A 233 -24.23 -0.02 -11.36
C SER A 233 -25.45 -0.92 -11.47
N ASP A 234 -26.37 -0.80 -10.51
CA ASP A 234 -27.68 -1.41 -10.51
C ASP A 234 -28.60 -0.90 -11.64
N LYS A 235 -28.17 0.15 -12.35
CA LYS A 235 -28.85 0.69 -13.55
C LYS A 235 -28.19 0.24 -14.85
N GLY A 236 -27.05 -0.45 -14.77
CA GLY A 236 -26.29 -0.92 -15.93
C GLY A 236 -25.21 0.06 -16.39
N ASP A 237 -24.96 1.13 -15.65
CA ASP A 237 -23.85 2.05 -15.92
C ASP A 237 -22.53 1.40 -15.57
N VAL A 238 -21.53 1.61 -16.41
CA VAL A 238 -20.18 1.05 -16.22
C VAL A 238 -19.19 2.20 -16.04
N HIS A 239 -18.42 2.14 -14.95
CA HIS A 239 -17.36 3.10 -14.65
C HIS A 239 -16.04 2.37 -14.40
N ALA A 240 -14.94 3.09 -14.54
CA ALA A 240 -13.63 2.64 -14.10
C ALA A 240 -12.97 3.74 -13.28
N ARG A 241 -12.25 3.35 -12.22
CA ARG A 241 -11.41 4.23 -11.41
C ARG A 241 -10.00 3.72 -11.43
N GLY A 242 -9.04 4.62 -11.52
CA GLY A 242 -7.63 4.31 -11.39
C GLY A 242 -6.94 5.27 -10.45
N LYS A 243 -6.10 4.72 -9.56
CA LYS A 243 -5.32 5.48 -8.58
C LYS A 243 -3.87 5.01 -8.63
N ALA A 244 -2.93 5.94 -8.55
CA ALA A 244 -1.52 5.62 -8.41
C ALA A 244 -0.85 6.62 -7.47
N SER A 245 0.00 6.12 -6.58
CA SER A 245 0.78 6.93 -5.65
C SER A 245 2.21 6.39 -5.53
N TYR A 246 3.10 7.20 -4.97
CA TYR A 246 4.48 6.83 -4.75
C TYR A 246 5.03 7.46 -3.48
N ASP A 247 5.62 6.64 -2.60
CA ASP A 247 6.27 7.10 -1.37
C ASP A 247 7.72 7.50 -1.63
N GLN A 248 7.98 8.78 -1.94
CA GLN A 248 9.33 9.32 -2.06
C GLN A 248 9.88 9.70 -0.68
N ARG A 249 10.71 8.86 -0.12
CA ARG A 249 11.39 9.17 1.16
C ARG A 249 12.45 10.25 0.96
N LEU A 250 12.20 11.45 1.52
CA LEU A 250 13.16 12.54 1.53
C LEU A 250 14.16 12.40 2.68
N THR A 251 13.69 11.88 3.81
CA THR A 251 14.49 11.54 5.00
C THR A 251 13.95 10.25 5.61
N GLN A 252 14.48 9.82 6.74
CA GLN A 252 13.97 8.65 7.47
C GLN A 252 12.52 8.83 7.96
N VAL A 253 12.08 10.07 8.17
CA VAL A 253 10.78 10.42 8.76
C VAL A 253 9.93 11.34 7.87
N LEU A 254 10.49 11.90 6.80
CA LEU A 254 9.75 12.73 5.86
C LEU A 254 9.56 12.00 4.55
N VAL A 255 8.31 11.84 4.14
CA VAL A 255 7.89 11.18 2.91
C VAL A 255 7.06 12.15 2.09
N LEU A 256 7.45 12.36 0.84
CA LEU A 256 6.64 13.05 -0.16
C LEU A 256 5.84 12.00 -0.93
N GLU A 257 4.53 12.13 -0.91
CA GLU A 257 3.58 11.23 -1.58
C GLU A 257 2.85 11.99 -2.69
N PRO A 258 3.34 11.97 -3.95
CA PRO A 258 2.55 12.34 -5.11
C PRO A 258 1.52 11.26 -5.40
N GLU A 259 0.33 11.70 -5.83
CA GLU A 259 -0.78 10.83 -6.16
C GLU A 259 -1.52 11.35 -7.39
N VAL A 260 -2.03 10.43 -8.18
CA VAL A 260 -2.97 10.69 -9.27
C VAL A 260 -4.15 9.74 -9.17
N GLU A 261 -5.35 10.28 -9.35
CA GLU A 261 -6.59 9.52 -9.47
C GLU A 261 -7.35 9.98 -10.71
N PHE A 262 -8.05 9.07 -11.36
CA PHE A 262 -8.95 9.38 -12.46
C PHE A 262 -10.17 8.48 -12.43
N ASP A 263 -11.31 9.07 -12.81
CA ASP A 263 -12.57 8.37 -13.03
C ASP A 263 -12.94 8.41 -14.51
N PHE A 264 -13.52 7.31 -15.01
CA PHE A 264 -13.91 7.14 -16.40
C PHE A 264 -15.30 6.51 -16.48
N ALA A 265 -16.21 7.10 -17.23
CA ALA A 265 -17.54 6.55 -17.56
C ALA A 265 -17.59 5.99 -18.97
N PHE A 266 -18.10 4.79 -19.16
CA PHE A 266 -18.25 4.17 -20.47
C PHE A 266 -19.47 4.73 -21.25
N GLN A 267 -20.40 5.39 -20.56
CA GLN A 267 -21.60 6.03 -21.13
C GLN A 267 -21.98 7.30 -20.37
N ASP A 268 -22.85 8.11 -20.99
CA ASP A 268 -23.45 9.25 -20.31
C ASP A 268 -24.41 8.80 -19.24
N VAL A 269 -24.32 9.40 -18.05
CA VAL A 269 -25.22 9.21 -16.90
C VAL A 269 -25.65 10.58 -16.37
N PRO A 270 -26.48 11.31 -17.12
CA PRO A 270 -26.82 12.70 -16.79
C PRO A 270 -27.53 12.84 -15.45
N GLU A 271 -28.16 11.75 -14.96
CA GLU A 271 -28.87 11.72 -13.66
C GLU A 271 -27.96 12.01 -12.47
N ILE A 272 -26.68 11.71 -12.57
CA ILE A 272 -25.66 11.98 -11.56
C ILE A 272 -24.61 13.00 -12.06
N GLY A 273 -24.92 13.71 -13.17
CA GLY A 273 -24.03 14.74 -13.72
C GLY A 273 -22.79 14.22 -14.45
N VAL A 274 -22.76 12.93 -14.82
CA VAL A 274 -21.60 12.28 -15.44
C VAL A 274 -21.80 12.12 -16.94
N GLY A 275 -20.79 12.51 -17.72
CA GLY A 275 -20.72 12.30 -19.15
C GLY A 275 -19.69 11.21 -19.52
N ALA A 276 -19.88 10.57 -20.69
CA ALA A 276 -18.98 9.54 -21.19
C ALA A 276 -17.55 10.04 -21.38
N GLY A 277 -16.58 9.16 -21.08
CA GLY A 277 -15.15 9.45 -21.16
C GLY A 277 -14.52 9.67 -19.79
N PHE A 278 -13.39 10.39 -19.76
CA PHE A 278 -12.78 10.79 -18.50
C PHE A 278 -13.69 11.80 -17.80
N GLU A 279 -14.13 11.43 -16.60
CA GLU A 279 -15.03 12.24 -15.77
C GLU A 279 -14.23 13.28 -14.99
N ARG A 280 -13.17 12.80 -14.32
CA ARG A 280 -12.38 13.56 -13.35
C ARG A 280 -10.93 13.11 -13.37
N VAL A 281 -10.04 14.06 -13.08
CA VAL A 281 -8.66 13.79 -12.68
C VAL A 281 -8.37 14.55 -11.40
N GLU A 282 -7.69 13.90 -10.48
CA GLU A 282 -7.21 14.48 -9.24
C GLU A 282 -5.70 14.27 -9.12
N LEU A 283 -4.98 15.34 -8.75
CA LEU A 283 -3.55 15.31 -8.50
C LEU A 283 -3.29 15.80 -7.09
N GLY A 284 -2.69 14.94 -6.28
CA GLY A 284 -2.31 15.21 -4.92
C GLY A 284 -0.79 15.22 -4.73
N ALA A 285 -0.31 16.01 -3.79
CA ALA A 285 1.05 15.88 -3.27
C ALA A 285 1.03 16.16 -1.77
N ARG A 286 1.42 15.18 -0.97
CA ARG A 286 1.38 15.24 0.50
C ARG A 286 2.79 15.06 1.05
N LEU A 287 3.19 15.92 1.99
CA LEU A 287 4.42 15.78 2.76
C LEU A 287 4.06 15.24 4.13
N ARG A 288 4.34 13.97 4.36
CA ARG A 288 3.97 13.20 5.54
C ARG A 288 5.15 13.09 6.52
N TYR A 289 4.88 13.22 7.81
CA TYR A 289 5.85 13.03 8.89
C TYR A 289 5.62 11.66 9.56
N ASP A 290 6.40 10.66 9.16
CA ASP A 290 6.31 9.26 9.55
C ASP A 290 7.21 8.91 10.76
N ALA A 291 7.24 9.74 11.79
CA ALA A 291 7.99 9.40 12.99
C ALA A 291 7.35 8.30 13.83
N ASN A 292 6.04 8.10 13.68
CA ASN A 292 5.28 7.04 14.31
C ASN A 292 4.41 6.35 13.24
N ARG A 293 4.53 5.03 13.12
CA ARG A 293 3.76 4.25 12.15
C ARG A 293 2.26 4.25 12.40
N SER A 294 1.82 4.44 13.65
CA SER A 294 0.39 4.45 14.00
C SER A 294 -0.28 5.78 13.73
N LEU A 295 0.47 6.88 13.62
CA LEU A 295 -0.08 8.21 13.37
C LEU A 295 0.94 9.09 12.66
N ALA A 296 0.61 9.54 11.47
CA ALA A 296 1.44 10.36 10.62
C ALA A 296 0.69 11.62 10.16
N PRO A 297 0.98 12.79 10.74
CA PRO A 297 0.44 14.06 10.26
C PRO A 297 1.09 14.44 8.93
N TYR A 298 0.36 15.17 8.10
CA TYR A 298 0.87 15.67 6.83
C TYR A 298 0.26 17.02 6.45
N ILE A 299 0.94 17.69 5.54
CA ILE A 299 0.46 18.87 4.81
C ILE A 299 0.59 18.57 3.32
N GLY A 300 -0.21 19.23 2.50
CA GLY A 300 -0.13 18.99 1.07
C GLY A 300 -0.95 19.95 0.25
N VAL A 301 -1.06 19.61 -1.02
CA VAL A 301 -1.92 20.28 -2.00
C VAL A 301 -2.70 19.25 -2.77
N ASN A 302 -3.90 19.64 -3.18
CA ASN A 302 -4.76 18.83 -4.00
C ASN A 302 -5.34 19.69 -5.12
N TRP A 303 -5.36 19.16 -6.33
CA TRP A 303 -5.98 19.77 -7.49
C TRP A 303 -6.87 18.75 -8.16
N GLU A 304 -8.13 19.13 -8.33
CA GLU A 304 -9.15 18.33 -8.99
C GLU A 304 -9.68 19.05 -10.21
N ARG A 305 -10.01 18.30 -11.25
CA ARG A 305 -10.64 18.82 -12.44
C ARG A 305 -11.57 17.83 -13.09
N GLN A 306 -12.79 18.26 -13.32
CA GLN A 306 -13.75 17.56 -14.17
C GLN A 306 -13.36 17.73 -15.64
N LEU A 307 -13.55 16.66 -16.43
CA LEU A 307 -13.12 16.58 -17.81
C LEU A 307 -14.31 16.32 -18.76
N GLY A 308 -14.05 16.50 -20.05
CA GLY A 308 -14.94 16.10 -21.13
C GLY A 308 -16.38 16.60 -21.00
N GLU A 309 -17.30 15.67 -21.16
CA GLU A 309 -18.74 15.91 -21.11
C GLU A 309 -19.22 16.19 -19.69
N THR A 310 -18.63 15.56 -18.67
CA THR A 310 -18.90 15.85 -17.24
C THR A 310 -18.67 17.34 -16.94
N ALA A 311 -17.52 17.88 -17.38
CA ALA A 311 -17.23 19.29 -17.19
C ALA A 311 -18.21 20.21 -17.94
N ARG A 312 -18.77 19.76 -19.07
CA ARG A 312 -19.80 20.50 -19.80
C ARG A 312 -21.12 20.53 -19.02
N LEU A 313 -21.52 19.42 -18.44
CA LEU A 313 -22.72 19.29 -17.61
C LEU A 313 -22.64 20.18 -16.37
N SER A 314 -21.51 20.16 -15.64
CA SER A 314 -21.30 20.98 -14.46
C SER A 314 -21.31 22.48 -14.78
N ARG A 315 -20.67 22.91 -15.88
CA ARG A 315 -20.76 24.33 -16.32
C ARG A 315 -22.19 24.73 -16.67
N ALA A 316 -22.99 23.82 -17.26
CA ALA A 316 -24.39 24.09 -17.57
C ALA A 316 -25.24 24.20 -16.30
N ALA A 317 -24.87 23.50 -15.23
CA ALA A 317 -25.45 23.62 -13.89
C ALA A 317 -24.94 24.85 -13.12
N GLY A 318 -23.95 25.57 -13.63
CA GLY A 318 -23.34 26.74 -12.97
C GLY A 318 -22.31 26.37 -11.90
N GLU A 319 -21.79 25.15 -11.93
CA GLU A 319 -20.79 24.63 -11.02
C GLU A 319 -19.37 24.86 -11.51
N GLY A 320 -18.41 24.92 -10.58
CA GLY A 320 -16.98 24.95 -10.88
C GLY A 320 -16.52 23.61 -11.42
N VAL A 321 -15.58 23.64 -12.40
CA VAL A 321 -15.03 22.41 -12.98
C VAL A 321 -13.60 22.12 -12.55
N SER A 322 -13.01 22.98 -11.71
CA SER A 322 -11.66 22.78 -11.20
C SER A 322 -11.58 23.38 -9.81
N ASP A 323 -10.99 22.64 -8.89
CA ASP A 323 -10.73 23.06 -7.53
C ASP A 323 -9.26 22.86 -7.17
N PHE A 324 -8.72 23.79 -6.38
CA PHE A 324 -7.37 23.68 -5.80
C PHE A 324 -7.46 23.91 -4.31
N SER A 325 -6.91 23.02 -3.52
CA SER A 325 -6.89 23.12 -2.07
C SER A 325 -5.51 22.90 -1.49
N ALA A 326 -5.19 23.64 -0.43
CA ALA A 326 -4.15 23.27 0.50
C ALA A 326 -4.76 22.34 1.55
N VAL A 327 -4.06 21.26 1.89
CA VAL A 327 -4.58 20.25 2.81
C VAL A 327 -3.70 20.11 4.04
N VAL A 328 -4.32 19.88 5.18
CA VAL A 328 -3.68 19.42 6.41
C VAL A 328 -4.46 18.24 6.94
N GLY A 329 -3.77 17.16 7.29
CA GLY A 329 -4.44 15.93 7.67
C GLY A 329 -3.59 14.99 8.47
N ILE A 330 -4.18 13.84 8.76
CA ILE A 330 -3.53 12.73 9.44
C ILE A 330 -3.81 11.42 8.71
N ARG A 331 -2.81 10.54 8.68
CA ARG A 331 -2.90 9.13 8.37
C ARG A 331 -2.74 8.34 9.66
N ALA A 332 -3.52 7.28 9.86
CA ALA A 332 -3.43 6.46 11.07
C ALA A 332 -3.68 4.99 10.75
N MET A 333 -3.04 4.09 11.53
CA MET A 333 -3.20 2.64 11.41
C MET A 333 -3.20 2.00 12.81
N PHE A 334 -4.19 1.12 13.07
CA PHE A 334 -4.43 0.47 14.34
C PHE A 334 -4.64 -1.04 14.18
#